data_ab83c3f6c70dc295cd447c480f640004
#
_entry.id   ab83c3f6c70dc295cd447c480f640004
#
_cell.length_a   1.000
_cell.length_b   1.000
_cell.length_c   1.000
_cell.angle_alpha   90.00
_cell.angle_beta   90.00
_cell.angle_gamma   90.00
#
_symmetry.space_group_name_H-M   'P 1'
#
loop_
_entity.id
_entity.type
_entity.pdbx_description
1 polymer ?
#
loop_
_entity_poly.entity_id
_entity_poly.type
_entity_poly.pdbx_seq_one_letter_code
_entity_poly.pdbx_strand_id
1 'polypeptide(L)'
;MEALKFSRTDIEDLAGHFEAILHKVPLRPITSDEDYDFAVRALNGLLDAGAADENHRLAALVDALGEFIGEYDDAHHPLPNVSAGDVLKYLMLENGVRQADLPEIGSQGVVSEILSGKRGLNVRQIRAVSERFGVNPVIFL
;
A
#
# COMPACT_ATOMS: atom_id res chain seq x y z
N MET A 1 9.53 -21.02 -22.52
CA MET A 1 9.81 -21.21 -21.08
C MET A 1 9.03 -22.41 -20.58
N GLU A 2 9.69 -23.34 -19.94
CA GLU A 2 9.03 -24.50 -19.36
C GLU A 2 8.22 -24.12 -18.13
N ALA A 3 7.02 -24.68 -17.99
CA ALA A 3 6.22 -24.48 -16.79
C ALA A 3 6.83 -25.23 -15.59
N LEU A 4 6.77 -24.60 -14.41
CA LEU A 4 7.14 -25.29 -13.18
C LEU A 4 6.14 -26.40 -12.89
N LYS A 5 6.65 -27.54 -12.45
CA LYS A 5 5.83 -28.69 -12.07
C LYS A 5 5.82 -28.80 -10.54
N PHE A 6 4.64 -28.84 -9.98
CA PHE A 6 4.47 -29.00 -8.53
C PHE A 6 4.03 -30.43 -8.22
N SER A 7 4.71 -31.05 -7.27
CA SER A 7 4.28 -32.34 -6.73
C SER A 7 3.04 -32.16 -5.84
N ARG A 8 2.38 -33.26 -5.51
CA ARG A 8 1.27 -33.22 -4.54
C ARG A 8 1.72 -32.65 -3.20
N THR A 9 2.90 -33.02 -2.74
CA THR A 9 3.49 -32.51 -1.48
C THR A 9 3.73 -31.00 -1.57
N ASP A 10 4.25 -30.51 -2.70
CA ASP A 10 4.46 -29.08 -2.92
C ASP A 10 3.14 -28.30 -2.79
N ILE A 11 2.07 -28.82 -3.39
CA ILE A 11 0.75 -28.18 -3.33
C ILE A 11 0.22 -28.17 -1.90
N GLU A 12 0.35 -29.27 -1.15
CA GLU A 12 -0.09 -29.35 0.24
C GLU A 12 0.70 -28.37 1.13
N ASP A 13 2.01 -28.28 0.95
CA ASP A 13 2.86 -27.35 1.69
C ASP A 13 2.50 -25.90 1.39
N LEU A 14 2.36 -25.55 0.12
CA LEU A 14 1.96 -24.20 -0.29
C LEU A 14 0.59 -23.82 0.26
N ALA A 15 -0.38 -24.72 0.17
CA ALA A 15 -1.72 -24.48 0.70
C ALA A 15 -1.70 -24.26 2.21
N GLY A 16 -0.95 -25.07 2.95
CA GLY A 16 -0.81 -24.94 4.40
C GLY A 16 -0.16 -23.63 4.81
N HIS A 17 0.91 -23.23 4.13
CA HIS A 17 1.58 -21.95 4.39
C HIS A 17 0.71 -20.75 4.03
N PHE A 18 0.00 -20.83 2.92
CA PHE A 18 -0.91 -19.76 2.49
C PHE A 18 -2.08 -19.60 3.48
N GLU A 19 -2.67 -20.70 3.94
CA GLU A 19 -3.69 -20.67 4.98
C GLU A 19 -3.19 -20.03 6.27
N ALA A 20 -1.96 -20.32 6.68
CA ALA A 20 -1.35 -19.71 7.85
C ALA A 20 -1.20 -18.19 7.69
N ILE A 21 -0.83 -17.72 6.50
CA ILE A 21 -0.79 -16.30 6.18
C ILE A 21 -2.18 -15.69 6.31
N LEU A 22 -3.20 -16.32 5.73
CA LEU A 22 -4.58 -15.80 5.73
C LEU A 22 -5.18 -15.65 7.13
N HIS A 23 -4.71 -16.40 8.12
CA HIS A 23 -5.12 -16.23 9.52
C HIS A 23 -4.66 -14.91 10.12
N LYS A 24 -3.56 -14.36 9.64
CA LYS A 24 -2.96 -13.13 10.17
C LYS A 24 -3.15 -11.93 9.25
N VAL A 25 -3.14 -12.17 7.95
CA VAL A 25 -3.19 -11.15 6.91
C VAL A 25 -4.14 -11.62 5.81
N PRO A 26 -5.19 -10.87 5.47
CA PRO A 26 -6.15 -11.28 4.45
C PRO A 26 -5.58 -11.05 3.04
N LEU A 27 -4.57 -11.82 2.65
CA LEU A 27 -3.87 -11.71 1.36
C LEU A 27 -4.72 -12.35 0.25
N ARG A 28 -5.83 -11.72 -0.06
CA ARG A 28 -6.79 -12.14 -1.08
C ARG A 28 -7.63 -10.95 -1.53
N PRO A 29 -8.34 -11.04 -2.66
CA PRO A 29 -9.28 -10.00 -3.05
C PRO A 29 -10.30 -9.72 -1.94
N ILE A 30 -10.52 -8.45 -1.67
CA ILE A 30 -11.44 -7.99 -0.62
C ILE A 30 -12.86 -8.00 -1.19
N THR A 31 -13.81 -8.62 -0.48
CA THR A 31 -15.19 -8.78 -0.93
C THR A 31 -16.23 -8.17 0.00
N SER A 32 -15.80 -7.63 1.15
CA SER A 32 -16.70 -7.01 2.14
C SER A 32 -16.00 -5.89 2.88
N ASP A 33 -16.78 -5.00 3.50
CA ASP A 33 -16.23 -3.93 4.33
C ASP A 33 -15.52 -4.48 5.58
N GLU A 34 -15.97 -5.61 6.11
CA GLU A 34 -15.29 -6.29 7.22
C GLU A 34 -13.89 -6.78 6.81
N ASP A 35 -13.78 -7.39 5.63
CA ASP A 35 -12.49 -7.81 5.08
C ASP A 35 -11.60 -6.60 4.82
N TYR A 36 -12.17 -5.50 4.33
CA TYR A 36 -11.45 -4.25 4.13
C TYR A 36 -10.86 -3.71 5.44
N ASP A 37 -11.67 -3.62 6.48
CA ASP A 37 -11.22 -3.16 7.79
C ASP A 37 -10.12 -4.06 8.36
N PHE A 38 -10.26 -5.37 8.20
CA PHE A 38 -9.23 -6.32 8.61
C PHE A 38 -7.94 -6.12 7.82
N ALA A 39 -8.03 -5.95 6.51
CA ALA A 39 -6.88 -5.73 5.64
C ALA A 39 -6.13 -4.43 6.02
N VAL A 40 -6.84 -3.35 6.25
CA VAL A 40 -6.26 -2.06 6.66
C VAL A 40 -5.56 -2.17 8.02
N ARG A 41 -6.18 -2.84 8.98
CA ARG A 41 -5.56 -3.07 10.30
C ARG A 41 -4.31 -3.93 10.20
N ALA A 42 -4.35 -4.97 9.38
CA ALA A 42 -3.20 -5.83 9.13
C ALA A 42 -2.06 -5.04 8.46
N LEU A 43 -2.38 -4.23 7.46
CA LEU A 43 -1.39 -3.38 6.79
C LEU A 43 -0.72 -2.43 7.79
N ASN A 44 -1.50 -1.71 8.58
CA ASN A 44 -0.96 -0.80 9.58
C ASN A 44 -0.07 -1.52 10.60
N GLY A 45 -0.49 -2.69 11.06
CA GLY A 45 0.32 -3.51 11.98
C GLY A 45 1.66 -3.93 11.39
N LEU A 46 1.68 -4.32 10.12
CA LEU A 46 2.92 -4.67 9.42
C LEU A 46 3.84 -3.47 9.26
N LEU A 47 3.30 -2.31 8.89
CA LEU A 47 4.07 -1.08 8.76
C LEU A 47 4.66 -0.66 10.11
N ASP A 48 3.90 -0.73 11.18
CA ASP A 48 4.36 -0.42 12.54
C ASP A 48 5.44 -1.39 13.02
N ALA A 49 5.42 -2.63 12.56
CA ALA A 49 6.45 -3.64 12.86
C ALA A 49 7.74 -3.47 12.03
N GLY A 50 7.83 -2.46 11.18
CA GLY A 50 9.03 -2.15 10.40
C GLY A 50 8.96 -2.55 8.93
N ALA A 51 7.86 -3.12 8.46
CA ALA A 51 7.71 -3.57 7.07
C ALA A 51 7.50 -2.41 6.06
N ALA A 52 7.52 -1.17 6.52
CA ALA A 52 7.61 0.01 5.66
C ALA A 52 8.97 0.13 4.97
N ASP A 53 10.02 -0.46 5.53
CA ASP A 53 11.35 -0.52 4.92
C ASP A 53 11.31 -1.47 3.70
N GLU A 54 11.75 -0.98 2.55
CA GLU A 54 11.79 -1.77 1.31
C GLU A 54 12.68 -3.02 1.40
N ASN A 55 13.63 -3.02 2.33
CA ASN A 55 14.52 -4.15 2.57
C ASN A 55 13.97 -5.13 3.61
N HIS A 56 12.81 -4.85 4.19
CA HIS A 56 12.18 -5.74 5.15
C HIS A 56 11.76 -7.04 4.46
N ARG A 57 11.91 -8.16 5.15
CA ARG A 57 11.58 -9.49 4.62
C ARG A 57 10.11 -9.66 4.23
N LEU A 58 9.21 -8.82 4.74
CA LEU A 58 7.77 -8.81 4.42
C LEU A 58 7.37 -7.63 3.52
N ALA A 59 8.32 -6.92 2.91
CA ALA A 59 8.01 -5.77 2.06
C ALA A 59 7.09 -6.14 0.89
N ALA A 60 7.32 -7.30 0.25
CA ALA A 60 6.50 -7.77 -0.86
C ALA A 60 5.07 -8.13 -0.41
N LEU A 61 4.90 -8.67 0.79
CA LEU A 61 3.59 -8.94 1.38
C LEU A 61 2.81 -7.65 1.59
N VAL A 62 3.47 -6.62 2.12
CA VAL A 62 2.88 -5.30 2.32
C VAL A 62 2.43 -4.70 0.99
N ASP A 63 3.26 -4.79 -0.05
CA ASP A 63 2.93 -4.28 -1.37
C ASP A 63 1.70 -4.99 -1.96
N ALA A 64 1.65 -6.32 -1.87
CA ALA A 64 0.53 -7.11 -2.36
C ALA A 64 -0.78 -6.79 -1.62
N LEU A 65 -0.71 -6.68 -0.29
CA LEU A 65 -1.87 -6.34 0.53
C LEU A 65 -2.39 -4.94 0.20
N GLY A 66 -1.47 -3.99 0.01
CA GLY A 66 -1.81 -2.62 -0.39
C GLY A 66 -2.54 -2.55 -1.74
N GLU A 67 -2.17 -3.40 -2.69
CA GLU A 67 -2.86 -3.49 -3.98
C GLU A 67 -4.30 -4.00 -3.85
N PHE A 68 -4.54 -5.03 -3.04
CA PHE A 68 -5.90 -5.52 -2.78
C PHE A 68 -6.77 -4.45 -2.12
N ILE A 69 -6.22 -3.73 -1.16
CA ILE A 69 -6.92 -2.62 -0.49
C ILE A 69 -7.27 -1.52 -1.49
N GLY A 70 -6.30 -1.11 -2.31
CA GLY A 70 -6.50 -0.06 -3.32
C GLY A 70 -7.55 -0.44 -4.36
N GLU A 71 -7.54 -1.69 -4.83
CA GLU A 71 -8.51 -2.19 -5.79
C GLU A 71 -9.95 -2.15 -5.24
N TYR A 72 -10.13 -2.59 -4.00
CA TYR A 72 -11.44 -2.54 -3.35
C TYR A 72 -11.90 -1.10 -3.12
N ASP A 73 -10.99 -0.24 -2.69
CA ASP A 73 -11.27 1.16 -2.41
C ASP A 73 -11.71 1.90 -3.68
N ASP A 74 -11.02 1.68 -4.80
CA ASP A 74 -11.36 2.28 -6.09
C ASP A 74 -12.78 1.86 -6.57
N ALA A 75 -13.17 0.62 -6.29
CA ALA A 75 -14.45 0.08 -6.71
C ALA A 75 -15.62 0.47 -5.80
N HIS A 76 -15.40 0.61 -4.49
CA HIS A 76 -16.46 0.75 -3.49
C HIS A 76 -16.47 2.09 -2.75
N HIS A 77 -15.36 2.82 -2.77
CA HIS A 77 -15.21 4.12 -2.14
C HIS A 77 -14.62 5.14 -3.13
N PRO A 78 -15.19 5.27 -4.35
CA PRO A 78 -14.63 6.18 -5.33
C PRO A 78 -14.76 7.61 -4.81
N LEU A 79 -13.62 8.25 -4.55
CA LEU A 79 -13.57 9.69 -4.39
C LEU A 79 -13.57 10.27 -5.80
N PRO A 80 -14.66 10.89 -6.26
CA PRO A 80 -14.73 11.35 -7.64
C PRO A 80 -13.62 12.36 -7.91
N ASN A 81 -12.75 12.03 -8.85
CA ASN A 81 -11.69 12.89 -9.38
C ASN A 81 -10.58 13.31 -8.40
N VAL A 82 -10.42 12.64 -7.27
CA VAL A 82 -9.33 12.95 -6.34
C VAL A 82 -8.31 11.82 -6.38
N SER A 83 -7.13 12.10 -6.93
CA SER A 83 -6.00 11.15 -6.91
C SER A 83 -5.17 11.31 -5.65
N ALA A 84 -4.30 10.31 -5.37
CA ALA A 84 -3.33 10.42 -4.28
C ALA A 84 -2.42 11.65 -4.45
N GLY A 85 -2.07 11.99 -5.70
CA GLY A 85 -1.31 13.21 -6.02
C GLY A 85 -2.06 14.48 -5.65
N ASP A 86 -3.37 14.53 -5.87
CA ASP A 86 -4.21 15.69 -5.50
C ASP A 86 -4.29 15.85 -3.99
N VAL A 87 -4.44 14.75 -3.24
CA VAL A 87 -4.43 14.78 -1.78
C VAL A 87 -3.08 15.28 -1.26
N LEU A 88 -1.98 14.78 -1.82
CA LEU A 88 -0.63 15.23 -1.46
C LEU A 88 -0.47 16.73 -1.73
N LYS A 89 -0.92 17.21 -2.88
CA LYS A 89 -0.85 18.61 -3.24
C LYS A 89 -1.60 19.50 -2.25
N TYR A 90 -2.80 19.08 -1.85
CA TYR A 90 -3.58 19.77 -0.82
C TYR A 90 -2.83 19.86 0.51
N LEU A 91 -2.29 18.74 0.98
CA LEU A 91 -1.54 18.69 2.24
C LEU A 91 -0.28 19.56 2.20
N MET A 92 0.42 19.57 1.08
CA MET A 92 1.59 20.45 0.90
C MET A 92 1.22 21.92 0.97
N LEU A 93 0.13 22.32 0.32
CA LEU A 93 -0.35 23.71 0.36
C LEU A 93 -0.75 24.13 1.76
N GLU A 94 -1.51 23.28 2.45
CA GLU A 94 -1.96 23.54 3.82
C GLU A 94 -0.80 23.69 4.83
N ASN A 95 0.30 22.98 4.60
CA ASN A 95 1.42 22.93 5.53
C ASN A 95 2.65 23.72 5.05
N GLY A 96 2.55 24.41 3.92
CA GLY A 96 3.66 25.20 3.37
C GLY A 96 4.87 24.37 2.97
N VAL A 97 4.66 23.15 2.51
CA VAL A 97 5.71 22.20 2.13
C VAL A 97 5.93 22.27 0.62
N ARG A 98 7.18 22.42 0.19
CA ARG A 98 7.56 22.46 -1.21
C ARG A 98 7.98 21.07 -1.70
N GLN A 99 8.05 20.89 -3.03
CA GLN A 99 8.45 19.62 -3.64
C GLN A 99 9.84 19.15 -3.16
N ALA A 100 10.78 20.09 -2.97
CA ALA A 100 12.11 19.79 -2.50
C ALA A 100 12.17 19.42 -1.01
N ASP A 101 11.10 19.66 -0.26
CA ASP A 101 11.04 19.43 1.18
C ASP A 101 10.53 18.04 1.56
N LEU A 102 10.38 17.14 0.59
CA LEU A 102 9.85 15.78 0.75
C LEU A 102 10.88 14.71 0.35
N PRO A 103 12.10 14.71 0.95
CA PRO A 103 13.12 13.71 0.62
C PRO A 103 12.71 12.28 0.94
N GLU A 104 11.81 12.09 1.90
CA GLU A 104 11.24 10.79 2.29
C GLU A 104 10.41 10.13 1.17
N ILE A 105 9.90 10.91 0.22
CA ILE A 105 9.20 10.38 -0.96
C ILE A 105 10.20 10.08 -2.08
N GLY A 106 11.18 10.96 -2.26
CA GLY A 106 12.16 10.84 -3.31
C GLY A 106 12.70 12.19 -3.76
N SER A 107 13.30 12.23 -4.95
CA SER A 107 13.78 13.47 -5.54
C SER A 107 12.64 14.42 -5.88
N GLN A 108 12.94 15.68 -6.11
CA GLN A 108 11.96 16.68 -6.56
C GLN A 108 11.26 16.23 -7.85
N GLY A 109 11.99 15.57 -8.77
CA GLY A 109 11.41 15.01 -10.00
C GLY A 109 10.38 13.93 -9.74
N VAL A 110 10.64 13.03 -8.79
CA VAL A 110 9.68 12.00 -8.37
C VAL A 110 8.42 12.63 -7.75
N VAL A 111 8.59 13.61 -6.88
CA VAL A 111 7.46 14.34 -6.27
C VAL A 111 6.64 15.04 -7.36
N SER A 112 7.30 15.70 -8.31
CA SER A 112 6.64 16.36 -9.44
C SER A 112 5.81 15.38 -10.28
N GLU A 113 6.33 14.19 -10.57
CA GLU A 113 5.61 13.15 -11.31
C GLU A 113 4.38 12.64 -10.54
N ILE A 114 4.47 12.50 -9.23
CA ILE A 114 3.35 12.10 -8.38
C ILE A 114 2.26 13.17 -8.40
N LEU A 115 2.62 14.44 -8.25
CA LEU A 115 1.68 15.55 -8.24
C LEU A 115 0.98 15.73 -9.60
N SER A 116 1.67 15.42 -10.70
CA SER A 116 1.09 15.50 -12.05
C SER A 116 0.28 14.26 -12.46
N GLY A 117 0.25 13.24 -11.64
CA GLY A 117 -0.46 11.99 -11.93
C GLY A 117 0.30 11.01 -12.82
N LYS A 118 1.55 11.31 -13.19
CA LYS A 118 2.39 10.41 -14.01
C LYS A 118 2.86 9.20 -13.24
N ARG A 119 2.89 9.28 -11.92
CA ARG A 119 3.36 8.23 -11.03
C ARG A 119 2.47 8.18 -9.80
N GLY A 120 2.10 6.99 -9.35
CA GLY A 120 1.40 6.78 -8.08
C GLY A 120 2.37 6.71 -6.90
N LEU A 121 1.81 6.76 -5.70
CA LEU A 121 2.53 6.52 -4.45
C LEU A 121 2.57 5.01 -4.17
N ASN A 122 3.75 4.50 -3.84
CA ASN A 122 3.85 3.15 -3.29
C ASN A 122 3.51 3.16 -1.79
N VAL A 123 3.35 1.97 -1.19
CA VAL A 123 2.95 1.86 0.22
C VAL A 123 3.95 2.54 1.16
N ARG A 124 5.23 2.45 0.88
CA ARG A 124 6.29 3.07 1.70
C ARG A 124 6.22 4.59 1.64
N GLN A 125 5.97 5.12 0.46
CA GLN A 125 5.78 6.57 0.26
C GLN A 125 4.50 7.05 0.95
N ILE A 126 3.42 6.27 0.87
CA ILE A 126 2.16 6.57 1.58
C ILE A 126 2.41 6.64 3.08
N ARG A 127 3.15 5.69 3.63
CA ARG A 127 3.50 5.70 5.07
C ARG A 127 4.30 6.94 5.45
N ALA A 128 5.33 7.28 4.66
CA ALA A 128 6.17 8.44 4.91
C ALA A 128 5.37 9.75 4.88
N VAL A 129 4.49 9.91 3.90
CA VAL A 129 3.62 11.08 3.76
C VAL A 129 2.63 11.17 4.91
N SER A 130 2.04 10.04 5.29
CA SER A 130 1.08 9.99 6.38
C SER A 130 1.70 10.39 7.71
N GLU A 131 2.90 9.95 7.99
CA GLU A 131 3.66 10.36 9.18
C GLU A 131 4.03 11.85 9.13
N ARG A 132 4.47 12.32 7.96
CA ARG A 132 4.86 13.72 7.77
C ARG A 132 3.71 14.68 8.06
N PHE A 133 2.52 14.39 7.55
CA PHE A 133 1.35 15.27 7.66
C PHE A 133 0.39 14.88 8.79
N GLY A 134 0.65 13.79 9.50
CA GLY A 134 -0.20 13.34 10.61
C GLY A 134 -1.59 12.89 10.16
N VAL A 135 -1.70 12.25 9.00
CA VAL A 135 -2.98 11.79 8.42
C VAL A 135 -3.00 10.27 8.31
N ASN A 136 -4.20 9.71 8.21
CA ASN A 136 -4.37 8.27 8.04
C ASN A 136 -3.92 7.85 6.64
N PRO A 137 -3.06 6.82 6.50
CA PRO A 137 -2.61 6.31 5.20
C PRO A 137 -3.73 5.95 4.23
N VAL A 138 -4.88 5.55 4.73
CA VAL A 138 -6.04 5.13 3.92
C VAL A 138 -6.49 6.21 2.94
N ILE A 139 -6.28 7.49 3.24
CA ILE A 139 -6.67 8.59 2.34
C ILE A 139 -5.91 8.60 1.02
N PHE A 140 -4.79 7.88 0.93
CA PHE A 140 -3.97 7.77 -0.28
C PHE A 140 -4.19 6.46 -1.04
N LEU A 141 -4.95 5.53 -0.52
CA LEU A 141 -5.18 4.22 -1.13
C LEU A 141 -6.33 4.20 -2.11
#